data_001e5a26b683b2c4758984a491d93958
#
_entry.id   001e5a26b683b2c4758984a491d93958
#
_cell.length_a   1.000
_cell.length_b   1.000
_cell.length_c   1.000
_cell.angle_alpha   90.00
_cell.angle_beta   90.00
_cell.angle_gamma   90.00
#
_symmetry.space_group_name_H-M   'P 1'
#
loop_
_entity.id
_entity.type
_entity.pdbx_description
1 polymer ?
#
loop_
_entity_poly.entity_id
_entity_poly.type
_entity_poly.pdbx_seq_one_letter_code
_entity_poly.pdbx_strand_id
1 'polypeptide(L)'
;MSKDTVVIGATSSPEKYGYKATVSLSKHGHKVYPVDLRAGKVEDIEVQAGKPDIKNVDTVTLYVGPKNQDMWQDYIFSLKPKRIIFNPGTENPIFEKAAQAKGIETVEACTLVMLSIGNY
;
A
#
# COMPACT_ATOMS: atom_id res chain seq x y z
N MET A 1 -2.00 -16.26 7.93
CA MET A 1 -2.32 -16.32 6.50
C MET A 1 -1.75 -15.10 5.79
N SER A 2 -1.25 -15.30 4.59
CA SER A 2 -0.68 -14.22 3.79
C SER A 2 -1.77 -13.35 3.17
N LYS A 3 -1.56 -12.03 3.18
CA LYS A 3 -2.39 -11.07 2.46
C LYS A 3 -1.52 -10.41 1.41
N ASP A 4 -1.85 -10.62 0.14
CA ASP A 4 -1.11 -10.00 -0.96
C ASP A 4 -1.31 -8.49 -0.87
N THR A 5 -0.23 -7.75 -0.66
CA THR A 5 -0.27 -6.32 -0.35
C THR A 5 0.50 -5.52 -1.37
N VAL A 6 -0.15 -4.48 -1.90
CA VAL A 6 0.50 -3.48 -2.76
C VAL A 6 0.85 -2.28 -1.89
N VAL A 7 2.12 -1.87 -1.91
CA VAL A 7 2.59 -0.68 -1.20
C VAL A 7 2.74 0.44 -2.21
N ILE A 8 1.86 1.44 -2.12
CA ILE A 8 1.90 2.61 -3.02
C ILE A 8 2.76 3.70 -2.36
N GLY A 9 3.78 4.15 -3.09
CA GLY A 9 4.74 5.10 -2.53
C GLY A 9 5.89 4.39 -1.85
N ALA A 10 6.12 3.13 -2.20
CA ALA A 10 7.31 2.42 -1.78
C ALA A 10 8.53 3.11 -2.41
N THR A 11 9.64 3.09 -1.70
CA THR A 11 10.84 3.78 -2.15
C THR A 11 12.05 2.92 -1.84
N SER A 12 13.14 3.14 -2.59
CA SER A 12 14.41 2.48 -2.31
C SER A 12 15.21 3.17 -1.19
N SER A 13 14.65 4.22 -0.58
CA SER A 13 15.29 4.96 0.51
C SER A 13 14.98 4.31 1.86
N PRO A 14 15.97 3.68 2.54
CA PRO A 14 15.70 2.87 3.73
C PRO A 14 15.11 3.64 4.92
N GLU A 15 15.30 4.94 4.97
CA GLU A 15 14.76 5.78 6.05
C GLU A 15 13.27 6.10 5.90
N LYS A 16 12.69 5.83 4.75
CA LYS A 16 11.28 6.14 4.49
C LYS A 16 10.37 5.02 4.96
N TYR A 17 9.16 5.40 5.37
CA TYR A 17 8.20 4.43 5.90
C TYR A 17 7.70 3.43 4.86
N GLY A 18 7.60 3.83 3.59
CA GLY A 18 7.22 2.89 2.54
C GLY A 18 8.22 1.74 2.39
N TYR A 19 9.52 2.04 2.52
CA TYR A 19 10.56 1.03 2.54
C TYR A 19 10.41 0.11 3.74
N LYS A 20 10.27 0.71 4.94
CA LYS A 20 10.15 -0.06 6.19
C LYS A 20 8.94 -0.98 6.18
N ALA A 21 7.82 -0.49 5.65
CA ALA A 21 6.60 -1.31 5.55
C ALA A 21 6.79 -2.48 4.60
N THR A 22 7.46 -2.27 3.48
CA THR A 22 7.75 -3.34 2.52
C THR A 22 8.57 -4.44 3.19
N VAL A 23 9.63 -4.08 3.90
CA VAL A 23 10.46 -5.04 4.63
C VAL A 23 9.65 -5.78 5.69
N SER A 24 8.88 -5.05 6.48
CA SER A 24 8.12 -5.64 7.58
C SER A 24 7.03 -6.60 7.09
N LEU A 25 6.31 -6.21 6.03
CA LEU A 25 5.31 -7.07 5.42
C LEU A 25 5.93 -8.38 4.93
N SER A 26 7.07 -8.30 4.26
CA SER A 26 7.78 -9.48 3.78
C SER A 26 8.21 -10.39 4.93
N LYS A 27 8.75 -9.79 6.00
CA LYS A 27 9.19 -10.56 7.18
C LYS A 27 8.03 -11.23 7.90
N HIS A 28 6.82 -10.67 7.80
CA HIS A 28 5.62 -11.29 8.39
C HIS A 28 4.94 -12.29 7.45
N GLY A 29 5.58 -12.63 6.34
CA GLY A 29 5.11 -13.68 5.45
C GLY A 29 4.07 -13.23 4.42
N HIS A 30 3.86 -11.93 4.26
CA HIS A 30 2.95 -11.44 3.24
C HIS A 30 3.67 -11.26 1.91
N LYS A 31 2.98 -11.53 0.81
CA LYS A 31 3.52 -11.24 -0.51
C LYS A 31 3.36 -9.75 -0.78
N VAL A 32 4.48 -9.08 -1.07
CA VAL A 32 4.53 -7.63 -1.17
C VAL A 32 4.84 -7.20 -2.59
N TYR A 33 4.09 -6.23 -3.08
CA TYR A 33 4.29 -5.61 -4.38
C TYR A 33 4.56 -4.11 -4.15
N PRO A 34 5.83 -3.71 -3.96
CA PRO A 34 6.13 -2.29 -3.78
C PRO A 34 6.04 -1.58 -5.14
N VAL A 35 5.31 -0.47 -5.16
CA VAL A 35 5.03 0.30 -6.38
C VAL A 35 5.33 1.76 -6.13
N ASP A 36 6.02 2.41 -7.08
CA ASP A 36 6.34 3.82 -7.01
C ASP A 36 6.44 4.39 -8.42
N LEU A 37 6.66 5.69 -8.54
CA LEU A 37 6.91 6.32 -9.84
C LEU A 37 8.26 5.91 -10.41
N ARG A 38 9.21 5.55 -9.57
CA ARG A 38 10.56 5.14 -9.95
C ARG A 38 10.81 3.69 -9.57
N ALA A 39 11.49 2.97 -10.46
CA ALA A 39 11.99 1.63 -10.15
C ALA A 39 13.11 1.72 -9.10
N GLY A 40 13.32 0.63 -8.39
CA GLY A 40 14.36 0.53 -7.38
C GLY A 40 14.27 -0.81 -6.69
N LYS A 41 14.87 -0.90 -5.50
CA LYS A 41 14.83 -2.13 -4.71
C LYS A 41 14.65 -1.84 -3.23
N VAL A 42 13.89 -2.69 -2.58
CA VAL A 42 13.78 -2.76 -1.13
C VAL A 42 14.36 -4.11 -0.74
N GLU A 43 15.61 -4.12 -0.27
CA GLU A 43 16.40 -5.33 -0.11
C GLU A 43 16.47 -6.06 -1.47
N ASP A 44 16.01 -7.29 -1.58
CA ASP A 44 15.99 -8.02 -2.85
C ASP A 44 14.62 -7.97 -3.55
N ILE A 45 13.68 -7.16 -3.05
CA ILE A 45 12.36 -6.99 -3.64
C ILE A 45 12.39 -5.81 -4.61
N GLU A 46 12.00 -6.04 -5.86
CA GLU A 46 11.98 -4.98 -6.85
C GLU A 46 10.79 -4.04 -6.66
N VAL A 47 11.05 -2.74 -6.68
CA VAL A 47 10.01 -1.71 -6.73
C VAL A 47 9.61 -1.56 -8.18
N GLN A 48 8.34 -1.80 -8.47
CA GLN A 48 7.81 -1.69 -9.83
C GLN A 48 7.43 -0.25 -10.12
N ALA A 49 7.93 0.27 -11.24
CA ALA A 49 7.62 1.63 -11.66
C ALA A 49 6.27 1.68 -12.36
N GLY A 50 5.54 2.76 -12.14
CA GLY A 50 4.29 3.03 -12.85
C GLY A 50 3.10 2.28 -12.27
N LYS A 51 2.31 1.66 -13.12
CA LYS A 51 1.03 1.06 -12.74
C LYS A 51 0.95 -0.40 -13.20
N PRO A 52 1.72 -1.30 -12.56
CA PRO A 52 1.75 -2.71 -12.97
C PRO A 52 0.41 -3.40 -12.74
N ASP A 53 0.09 -4.36 -13.61
CA ASP A 53 -1.11 -5.18 -13.46
C ASP A 53 -0.84 -6.29 -12.46
N ILE A 54 -1.41 -6.18 -11.27
CA ILE A 54 -1.23 -7.13 -10.19
C ILE A 54 -2.57 -7.78 -9.88
N LYS A 55 -2.57 -9.11 -9.83
CA LYS A 55 -3.79 -9.90 -9.60
C LYS A 55 -3.94 -10.29 -8.12
N ASN A 56 -5.18 -10.50 -7.70
CA ASN A 56 -5.51 -11.05 -6.38
C ASN A 56 -5.01 -10.20 -5.22
N VAL A 57 -5.09 -8.87 -5.37
CA VAL A 57 -4.67 -7.95 -4.32
C VAL A 57 -5.65 -8.00 -3.16
N ASP A 58 -5.15 -8.27 -1.95
CA ASP A 58 -5.97 -8.19 -0.74
C ASP A 58 -5.99 -6.76 -0.20
N THR A 59 -4.82 -6.18 0.01
CA THR A 59 -4.68 -4.88 0.67
C THR A 59 -3.78 -3.95 -0.15
N VAL A 60 -4.19 -2.69 -0.22
CA VAL A 60 -3.33 -1.59 -0.68
C VAL A 60 -3.00 -0.75 0.54
N THR A 61 -1.72 -0.53 0.81
CA THR A 61 -1.29 0.37 1.88
C THR A 61 -0.64 1.60 1.28
N LEU A 62 -1.12 2.79 1.69
CA LEU A 62 -0.74 4.06 1.10
C LEU A 62 0.35 4.75 1.89
N TYR A 63 1.40 5.17 1.19
CA TYR A 63 2.47 6.01 1.71
C TYR A 63 2.66 7.26 0.85
N VAL A 64 1.58 7.68 0.18
CA VAL A 64 1.53 8.87 -0.66
C VAL A 64 0.54 9.84 -0.04
N GLY A 65 0.94 11.10 0.17
CA GLY A 65 0.07 12.11 0.76
C GLY A 65 -1.14 12.43 -0.12
N PRO A 66 -2.19 13.05 0.45
CA PRO A 66 -3.44 13.28 -0.28
C PRO A 66 -3.27 14.04 -1.58
N LYS A 67 -2.34 14.99 -1.64
CA LYS A 67 -2.09 15.79 -2.85
C LYS A 67 -1.68 14.93 -4.04
N ASN A 68 -1.02 13.80 -3.80
CA ASN A 68 -0.49 12.95 -4.86
C ASN A 68 -1.31 11.68 -5.06
N GLN A 69 -2.41 11.52 -4.35
CA GLN A 69 -3.24 10.32 -4.45
C GLN A 69 -4.11 10.29 -5.69
N ASP A 70 -4.46 11.45 -6.25
CA ASP A 70 -5.34 11.51 -7.41
C ASP A 70 -4.82 10.67 -8.58
N MET A 71 -3.52 10.71 -8.81
CA MET A 71 -2.89 9.94 -9.89
C MET A 71 -2.95 8.44 -9.66
N TRP A 72 -3.20 8.00 -8.43
CA TRP A 72 -3.22 6.59 -8.07
C TRP A 72 -4.61 6.00 -7.88
N GLN A 73 -5.64 6.85 -7.73
CA GLN A 73 -6.99 6.36 -7.36
C GLN A 73 -7.55 5.36 -8.36
N ASP A 74 -7.56 5.71 -9.65
CA ASP A 74 -8.11 4.82 -10.66
C ASP A 74 -7.33 3.51 -10.74
N TYR A 75 -6.02 3.59 -10.62
CA TYR A 75 -5.17 2.41 -10.60
C TYR A 75 -5.52 1.52 -9.41
N ILE A 76 -5.62 2.10 -8.21
CA ILE A 76 -5.96 1.33 -7.00
C ILE A 76 -7.31 0.66 -7.16
N PHE A 77 -8.31 1.39 -7.67
CA PHE A 77 -9.63 0.78 -7.90
C PHE A 77 -9.57 -0.34 -8.94
N SER A 78 -8.71 -0.22 -9.95
CA SER A 78 -8.55 -1.27 -10.96
C SER A 78 -7.98 -2.56 -10.38
N LEU A 79 -7.23 -2.48 -9.28
CA LEU A 79 -6.70 -3.66 -8.58
C LEU A 79 -7.78 -4.40 -7.80
N LYS A 80 -8.91 -3.77 -7.54
CA LYS A 80 -10.04 -4.33 -6.78
C LYS A 80 -9.61 -4.91 -5.43
N PRO A 81 -8.91 -4.11 -4.61
CA PRO A 81 -8.48 -4.61 -3.30
C PRO A 81 -9.67 -4.81 -2.38
N LYS A 82 -9.52 -5.67 -1.40
CA LYS A 82 -10.52 -5.84 -0.35
C LYS A 82 -10.43 -4.73 0.69
N ARG A 83 -9.24 -4.16 0.86
CA ARG A 83 -8.95 -3.19 1.91
C ARG A 83 -7.91 -2.17 1.45
N ILE A 84 -8.09 -0.92 1.88
CA ILE A 84 -7.07 0.13 1.70
C ILE A 84 -6.71 0.66 3.08
N ILE A 85 -5.42 0.69 3.40
CA ILE A 85 -4.92 1.27 4.64
C ILE A 85 -4.37 2.66 4.35
N PHE A 86 -4.93 3.66 5.03
CA PHE A 86 -4.47 5.04 4.98
C PHE A 86 -3.54 5.26 6.17
N ASN A 87 -2.24 5.13 5.93
CA ASN A 87 -1.24 5.32 6.96
C ASN A 87 -1.22 6.78 7.45
N PRO A 88 -0.65 7.09 8.63
CA PRO A 88 -0.62 8.46 9.13
C PRO A 88 -0.04 9.43 8.09
N GLY A 89 -0.77 10.53 7.84
CA GLY A 89 -0.41 11.52 6.84
C GLY A 89 -1.00 11.26 5.45
N THR A 90 -1.68 10.14 5.24
CA THR A 90 -2.30 9.83 3.94
C THR A 90 -3.82 9.90 3.99
N GLU A 91 -4.41 10.24 5.12
CA GLU A 91 -5.86 10.28 5.30
C GLU A 91 -6.51 11.18 4.25
N ASN A 92 -7.56 10.68 3.61
CA ASN A 92 -8.24 11.38 2.53
C ASN A 92 -9.72 11.00 2.54
N PRO A 93 -10.56 11.80 3.24
CA PRO A 93 -11.97 11.46 3.39
C PRO A 93 -12.72 11.29 2.07
N ILE A 94 -12.37 12.04 1.04
CA ILE A 94 -13.03 11.95 -0.27
C ILE A 94 -12.70 10.60 -0.91
N PHE A 95 -11.43 10.21 -0.91
CA PHE A 95 -10.99 8.92 -1.45
C PHE A 95 -11.58 7.76 -0.64
N GLU A 96 -11.58 7.90 0.69
CA GLU A 96 -12.15 6.87 1.58
C GLU A 96 -13.62 6.62 1.28
N LYS A 97 -14.41 7.69 1.10
CA LYS A 97 -15.83 7.57 0.76
C LYS A 97 -16.02 6.90 -0.60
N ALA A 98 -15.20 7.25 -1.58
CA ALA A 98 -15.29 6.64 -2.91
C ALA A 98 -14.97 5.15 -2.85
N ALA A 99 -13.99 4.76 -2.05
CA ALA A 99 -13.64 3.37 -1.85
C ALA A 99 -14.77 2.60 -1.16
N GLN A 100 -15.33 3.16 -0.10
CA GLN A 100 -16.44 2.54 0.63
C GLN A 100 -17.65 2.34 -0.28
N ALA A 101 -17.93 3.29 -1.17
CA ALA A 101 -19.03 3.17 -2.13
C ALA A 101 -18.82 2.00 -3.10
N LYS A 102 -17.59 1.54 -3.27
CA LYS A 102 -17.25 0.37 -4.10
C LYS A 102 -17.15 -0.92 -3.30
N GLY A 103 -17.48 -0.88 -2.02
CA GLY A 103 -17.42 -2.06 -1.15
C GLY A 103 -16.03 -2.37 -0.64
N ILE A 104 -15.09 -1.44 -0.72
CA ILE A 104 -13.73 -1.61 -0.24
C ILE A 104 -13.66 -1.15 1.22
N GLU A 105 -13.09 -1.98 2.09
CA GLU A 105 -12.84 -1.60 3.48
C GLU A 105 -11.74 -0.53 3.53
N THR A 106 -11.95 0.51 4.32
CA THR A 106 -10.93 1.55 4.54
C THR A 106 -10.54 1.58 6.00
N VAL A 107 -9.24 1.71 6.27
CA VAL A 107 -8.69 1.72 7.62
C VAL A 107 -7.69 2.88 7.71
N GLU A 108 -7.89 3.76 8.69
CA GLU A 108 -6.90 4.79 9.03
C GLU A 108 -6.02 4.23 10.15
N ALA A 109 -4.84 3.73 9.80
CA ALA A 109 -3.97 3.07 10.75
C ALA A 109 -2.54 3.02 10.21
N CYS A 110 -1.60 2.67 11.08
CA CYS A 110 -0.20 2.47 10.70
C CYS A 110 0.05 0.98 10.43
N THR A 111 0.41 0.65 9.21
CA THR A 111 0.69 -0.73 8.81
C THR A 111 1.75 -1.38 9.70
N LEU A 112 2.82 -0.65 10.03
CA LEU A 112 3.88 -1.18 10.89
C LEU A 112 3.36 -1.54 12.28
N VAL A 113 2.49 -0.71 12.84
CA VAL A 113 1.89 -0.99 14.14
C VAL A 113 0.96 -2.20 14.04
N MET A 114 0.14 -2.27 13.01
CA MET A 114 -0.77 -3.41 12.80
C MET A 114 0.01 -4.72 12.74
N LEU A 115 1.14 -4.74 12.04
CA LEU A 115 1.98 -5.93 11.95
C LEU A 115 2.58 -6.29 13.31
N SER A 116 3.04 -5.28 14.07
CA SER A 116 3.72 -5.52 15.34
C SER A 116 2.78 -6.06 16.41
N ILE A 117 1.49 -5.70 16.36
CA ILE A 117 0.51 -6.17 17.34
C ILE A 117 -0.38 -7.31 16.83
N GLY A 118 -0.13 -7.78 15.63
CA GLY A 118 -0.80 -8.97 15.10
C GLY A 118 -2.22 -8.75 14.60
N ASN A 119 -2.59 -7.52 14.21
CA ASN A 119 -3.94 -7.27 13.68
C ASN A 119 -3.94 -6.83 12.21
N TYR A 120 -2.88 -7.11 11.50
CA TYR A 120 -2.83 -6.81 10.07
C TYR A 120 -3.73 -7.80 9.30
#